data_5678fb0c0b4cf4f7a610ea13e3460e60
#
_entry.id   5678fb0c0b4cf4f7a610ea13e3460e60
#
_cell.length_a   1.000
_cell.length_b   1.000
_cell.length_c   1.000
_cell.angle_alpha   90.00
_cell.angle_beta   90.00
_cell.angle_gamma   90.00
#
_symmetry.space_group_name_H-M   'P 1'
#
loop_
_entity.id
_entity.type
_entity.pdbx_description
1 polymer ?
#
loop_
_entity_poly.entity_id
_entity_poly.type
_entity_poly.pdbx_seq_one_letter_code
_entity_poly.pdbx_strand_id
1 'polypeptide(L)'
;NVPQALNQRTDQLIDDVLDAAGWAADDRNLDEGQTTITRYWSSGGQTLATLNDIAETEVGWIKETVDGKIAFENRHHRYNQTHANTTQGTFSDASGSALTYTAIEQRDSLPQVFNSFRAGAKVYTVGSLAVLWTLPDIGASSPSLDVGQVKTFESSFPNSDSDTNAVSVNAWTTTAATTDMVANSASDGSGDNLTSSVGISVTKTGERMKIQLTNNAGVFLYITKLQARGTPITESNVGRVLVQDSDSITAYGEREYPKSAKWLPNADESTNYCLYNI
;
A
#
# COMPACT_ATOMS: atom_id res chain seq x y z
N ASN A 1 10.75 1.43 5.09
CA ASN A 1 9.58 2.16 4.58
C ASN A 1 9.58 2.09 3.07
N VAL A 2 8.54 1.52 2.49
CA VAL A 2 8.35 1.49 1.04
C VAL A 2 8.08 2.92 0.56
N PRO A 3 8.81 3.43 -0.45
CA PRO A 3 8.52 4.74 -1.04
C PRO A 3 7.11 4.75 -1.64
N GLN A 4 6.54 5.94 -1.78
CA GLN A 4 5.34 6.08 -2.60
C GLN A 4 5.66 5.76 -4.05
N ALA A 5 4.78 5.03 -4.70
CA ALA A 5 4.94 4.66 -6.09
C ALA A 5 3.79 5.17 -6.96
N LEU A 6 4.12 5.51 -8.21
CA LEU A 6 3.20 6.01 -9.21
C LEU A 6 3.32 5.18 -10.48
N ASN A 7 2.19 4.67 -10.97
CA ASN A 7 2.12 3.92 -12.23
C ASN A 7 3.16 2.79 -12.32
N GLN A 8 3.27 2.01 -11.26
CA GLN A 8 4.14 0.83 -11.23
C GLN A 8 3.34 -0.45 -11.40
N ARG A 9 3.94 -1.43 -12.10
CA ARG A 9 3.40 -2.77 -12.16
C ARG A 9 3.51 -3.46 -10.81
N THR A 10 2.71 -4.47 -10.61
CA THR A 10 2.69 -5.26 -9.37
C THR A 10 4.03 -5.87 -9.02
N ASP A 11 4.79 -6.39 -10.01
CA ASP A 11 6.15 -6.93 -9.81
C ASP A 11 7.13 -5.87 -9.31
N GLN A 12 7.09 -4.67 -9.88
CA GLN A 12 7.96 -3.55 -9.47
C GLN A 12 7.66 -3.10 -8.04
N LEU A 13 6.37 -3.04 -7.68
CA LEU A 13 5.97 -2.71 -6.30
C LEU A 13 6.37 -3.80 -5.30
N ILE A 14 6.27 -5.07 -5.69
CA ILE A 14 6.73 -6.20 -4.88
C ILE A 14 8.23 -6.09 -4.66
N ASP A 15 8.99 -5.76 -5.71
CA ASP A 15 10.44 -5.57 -5.64
C ASP A 15 10.82 -4.43 -4.67
N ASP A 16 10.16 -3.26 -4.79
CA ASP A 16 10.34 -2.12 -3.88
C ASP A 16 10.03 -2.46 -2.41
N VAL A 17 9.00 -3.29 -2.17
CA VAL A 17 8.64 -3.76 -0.81
C VAL A 17 9.71 -4.68 -0.25
N LEU A 18 10.25 -5.57 -1.08
CA LEU A 18 11.32 -6.49 -0.70
C LEU A 18 12.63 -5.74 -0.44
N ASP A 19 12.95 -4.71 -1.24
CA ASP A 19 14.09 -3.82 -1.01
C ASP A 19 13.97 -3.11 0.33
N ALA A 20 12.80 -2.54 0.62
CA ALA A 20 12.54 -1.86 1.89
C ALA A 20 12.61 -2.80 3.11
N ALA A 21 12.37 -4.09 2.90
CA ALA A 21 12.50 -5.15 3.90
C ALA A 21 13.95 -5.67 4.05
N GLY A 22 14.87 -5.27 3.15
CA GLY A 22 16.25 -5.72 3.14
C GLY A 22 16.45 -7.12 2.54
N TRP A 23 15.50 -7.59 1.73
CA TRP A 23 15.62 -8.90 1.05
C TRP A 23 16.52 -8.77 -0.18
N ALA A 24 17.51 -9.66 -0.33
CA ALA A 24 18.45 -9.57 -1.43
C ALA A 24 17.79 -9.85 -2.79
N ALA A 25 18.24 -9.14 -3.85
CA ALA A 25 17.68 -9.31 -5.20
C ALA A 25 17.88 -10.73 -5.76
N ASP A 26 19.00 -11.39 -5.42
CA ASP A 26 19.31 -12.77 -5.85
C ASP A 26 18.38 -13.83 -5.20
N ASP A 27 17.68 -13.46 -4.13
CA ASP A 27 16.73 -14.31 -3.42
C ASP A 27 15.27 -14.07 -3.85
N ARG A 28 15.08 -13.52 -5.06
CA ARG A 28 13.76 -13.22 -5.63
C ARG A 28 13.58 -13.90 -6.97
N ASN A 29 12.36 -14.31 -7.26
CA ASN A 29 11.92 -14.81 -8.57
C ASN A 29 10.55 -14.20 -8.88
N LEU A 30 10.55 -13.05 -9.56
CA LEU A 30 9.35 -12.25 -9.80
C LEU A 30 8.96 -12.32 -11.27
N ASP A 31 7.75 -12.82 -11.53
CA ASP A 31 7.15 -12.72 -12.86
C ASP A 31 6.83 -11.26 -13.17
N GLU A 32 6.82 -10.91 -14.44
CA GLU A 32 6.38 -9.58 -14.89
C GLU A 32 4.89 -9.37 -14.59
N GLY A 33 4.57 -8.36 -13.79
CA GLY A 33 3.19 -8.03 -13.40
C GLY A 33 2.34 -7.57 -14.58
N GLN A 34 1.08 -7.96 -14.59
CA GLN A 34 0.12 -7.63 -15.65
C GLN A 34 -0.75 -6.42 -15.31
N THR A 35 -0.82 -6.06 -14.03
CA THR A 35 -1.61 -4.91 -13.56
C THR A 35 -0.69 -3.77 -13.17
N THR A 36 -1.02 -2.55 -13.63
CA THR A 36 -0.35 -1.32 -13.23
C THR A 36 -1.17 -0.62 -12.15
N ILE A 37 -0.59 -0.47 -10.96
CA ILE A 37 -1.18 0.28 -9.86
C ILE A 37 -0.85 1.77 -10.04
N THR A 38 -1.88 2.60 -10.17
CA THR A 38 -1.70 4.04 -10.45
C THR A 38 -1.09 4.78 -9.29
N ARG A 39 -1.41 4.40 -8.05
CA ARG A 39 -0.86 4.96 -6.82
C ARG A 39 -0.76 3.91 -5.74
N TYR A 40 0.39 3.85 -5.11
CA TYR A 40 0.67 3.00 -3.98
C TYR A 40 1.33 3.78 -2.85
N TRP A 41 0.96 3.48 -1.62
CA TRP A 41 1.63 3.94 -0.40
C TRP A 41 1.54 2.86 0.67
N SER A 42 2.55 2.81 1.53
CA SER A 42 2.57 1.90 2.67
C SER A 42 2.19 2.65 3.95
N SER A 43 1.25 2.10 4.69
CA SER A 43 0.87 2.56 6.04
C SER A 43 1.73 1.94 7.15
N GLY A 44 2.80 1.21 6.79
CA GLY A 44 3.71 0.60 7.77
C GLY A 44 3.26 -0.75 8.31
N GLY A 45 2.52 -1.52 7.51
CA GLY A 45 2.08 -2.89 7.85
C GLY A 45 3.20 -3.94 7.77
N GLN A 46 2.84 -5.19 8.02
CA GLN A 46 3.73 -6.35 7.86
C GLN A 46 4.07 -6.56 6.38
N THR A 47 5.34 -6.84 6.09
CA THR A 47 5.83 -7.04 4.71
C THR A 47 5.03 -8.09 3.94
N LEU A 48 4.82 -9.27 4.52
CA LEU A 48 4.08 -10.35 3.85
C LEU A 48 2.62 -9.97 3.55
N ALA A 49 1.94 -9.27 4.47
CA ALA A 49 0.58 -8.79 4.22
C ALA A 49 0.55 -7.79 3.06
N THR A 50 1.53 -6.89 3.00
CA THR A 50 1.69 -5.92 1.91
C THR A 50 1.93 -6.61 0.56
N LEU A 51 2.82 -7.61 0.52
CA LEU A 51 3.09 -8.39 -0.69
C LEU A 51 1.83 -9.12 -1.19
N ASN A 52 1.07 -9.72 -0.28
CA ASN A 52 -0.18 -10.40 -0.62
C ASN A 52 -1.25 -9.43 -1.14
N ASP A 53 -1.40 -8.23 -0.53
CA ASP A 53 -2.34 -7.20 -1.00
C ASP A 53 -2.02 -6.76 -2.44
N ILE A 54 -0.73 -6.64 -2.78
CA ILE A 54 -0.29 -6.29 -4.14
C ILE A 54 -0.54 -7.45 -5.10
N ALA A 55 -0.13 -8.66 -4.74
CA ALA A 55 -0.31 -9.85 -5.57
C ALA A 55 -1.81 -10.15 -5.83
N GLU A 56 -2.67 -10.01 -4.83
CA GLU A 56 -4.11 -10.22 -4.95
C GLU A 56 -4.76 -9.23 -5.94
N THR A 57 -4.18 -8.04 -6.14
CA THR A 57 -4.67 -7.05 -7.11
C THR A 57 -4.66 -7.58 -8.55
N GLU A 58 -3.78 -8.52 -8.88
CA GLU A 58 -3.75 -9.17 -10.20
C GLU A 58 -4.06 -10.68 -10.16
N VAL A 59 -4.61 -11.17 -9.07
CA VAL A 59 -4.86 -12.62 -8.87
C VAL A 59 -3.55 -13.44 -8.91
N GLY A 60 -2.46 -12.80 -8.51
CA GLY A 60 -1.13 -13.41 -8.40
C GLY A 60 -0.91 -14.07 -7.04
N TRP A 61 0.22 -14.75 -6.90
CA TRP A 61 0.58 -15.50 -5.70
C TRP A 61 1.99 -15.15 -5.24
N ILE A 62 2.14 -14.99 -3.92
CA ILE A 62 3.45 -14.94 -3.27
C ILE A 62 3.69 -16.29 -2.61
N LYS A 63 4.85 -16.88 -2.87
CA LYS A 63 5.26 -18.16 -2.27
C LYS A 63 6.75 -18.22 -2.04
N GLU A 64 7.18 -19.15 -1.21
CA GLU A 64 8.57 -19.56 -1.11
C GLU A 64 8.84 -20.69 -2.11
N THR A 65 9.99 -20.62 -2.77
CA THR A 65 10.47 -21.68 -3.66
C THR A 65 11.27 -22.73 -2.87
N VAL A 66 11.51 -23.91 -3.49
CA VAL A 66 12.26 -24.99 -2.86
C VAL A 66 13.71 -24.64 -2.53
N ASP A 67 14.26 -23.63 -3.17
CA ASP A 67 15.61 -23.07 -2.93
C ASP A 67 15.60 -21.88 -1.98
N GLY A 68 14.46 -21.62 -1.30
CA GLY A 68 14.33 -20.60 -0.25
C GLY A 68 14.17 -19.17 -0.77
N LYS A 69 13.85 -18.97 -2.04
CA LYS A 69 13.59 -17.64 -2.62
C LYS A 69 12.13 -17.24 -2.47
N ILE A 70 11.87 -15.93 -2.46
CA ILE A 70 10.52 -15.41 -2.60
C ILE A 70 10.18 -15.37 -4.08
N ALA A 71 9.08 -16.02 -4.46
CA ALA A 71 8.53 -15.97 -5.81
C ALA A 71 7.20 -15.22 -5.84
N PHE A 72 7.06 -14.38 -6.86
CA PHE A 72 5.79 -13.83 -7.29
C PHE A 72 5.39 -14.48 -8.61
N GLU A 73 4.26 -15.16 -8.60
CA GLU A 73 3.63 -15.74 -9.79
C GLU A 73 2.46 -14.84 -10.21
N ASN A 74 2.54 -14.29 -11.42
CA ASN A 74 1.46 -13.47 -11.97
C ASN A 74 0.24 -14.34 -12.36
N ARG A 75 -0.89 -13.72 -12.71
CA ARG A 75 -2.14 -14.43 -13.12
C ARG A 75 -1.93 -15.41 -14.27
N HIS A 76 -0.95 -15.19 -15.14
CA HIS A 76 -0.69 -16.02 -16.32
C HIS A 76 0.39 -17.09 -16.09
N HIS A 77 1.06 -17.09 -14.94
CA HIS A 77 2.18 -17.99 -14.66
C HIS A 77 1.83 -19.44 -14.99
N ARG A 78 0.70 -19.93 -14.47
CA ARG A 78 0.27 -21.32 -14.66
C ARG A 78 -0.05 -21.67 -16.10
N TYR A 79 -0.53 -20.70 -16.89
CA TYR A 79 -0.85 -20.91 -18.30
C TYR A 79 0.41 -20.87 -19.18
N ASN A 80 1.41 -20.07 -18.79
CA ASN A 80 2.64 -19.87 -19.57
C ASN A 80 3.70 -20.95 -19.31
N GLN A 81 3.59 -21.71 -18.22
CA GLN A 81 4.56 -22.76 -17.89
C GLN A 81 4.43 -23.94 -18.88
N THR A 82 5.56 -24.39 -19.41
CA THR A 82 5.60 -25.52 -20.35
C THR A 82 4.93 -26.77 -19.79
N HIS A 83 5.14 -27.07 -18.52
CA HIS A 83 4.54 -28.24 -17.88
C HIS A 83 3.02 -28.12 -17.71
N ALA A 84 2.47 -26.92 -17.63
CA ALA A 84 1.01 -26.72 -17.55
C ALA A 84 0.31 -27.01 -18.90
N ASN A 85 1.04 -26.86 -19.99
CA ASN A 85 0.54 -27.01 -21.36
C ASN A 85 0.94 -28.35 -22.03
N THR A 86 1.64 -29.23 -21.28
CA THR A 86 2.05 -30.55 -21.75
C THR A 86 1.48 -31.62 -20.86
N THR A 87 1.11 -32.75 -21.43
CA THR A 87 0.64 -33.92 -20.68
C THR A 87 1.73 -34.41 -19.75
N GLN A 88 1.53 -34.34 -18.45
CA GLN A 88 2.48 -34.75 -17.40
C GLN A 88 2.40 -36.27 -17.11
N GLY A 89 1.26 -36.86 -17.39
CA GLY A 89 1.04 -38.30 -17.22
C GLY A 89 -0.25 -38.74 -17.88
N THR A 90 -0.30 -39.97 -18.31
CA THR A 90 -1.50 -40.59 -18.88
C THR A 90 -1.87 -41.79 -18.00
N PHE A 91 -3.08 -41.78 -17.46
CA PHE A 91 -3.64 -42.92 -16.74
C PHE A 91 -4.41 -43.82 -17.70
N SER A 92 -4.12 -45.11 -17.68
CA SER A 92 -4.78 -46.08 -18.55
C SER A 92 -4.76 -47.47 -17.86
N ASP A 93 -5.75 -48.27 -18.23
CA ASP A 93 -5.81 -49.70 -17.91
C ASP A 93 -5.13 -50.57 -18.96
N ALA A 94 -4.63 -49.98 -20.06
CA ALA A 94 -3.93 -50.66 -21.11
C ALA A 94 -2.56 -51.12 -20.68
N SER A 95 -2.17 -52.34 -21.03
CA SER A 95 -0.89 -52.94 -20.73
C SER A 95 0.26 -52.21 -21.41
N GLY A 96 1.20 -51.69 -20.61
CA GLY A 96 2.59 -51.48 -21.05
C GLY A 96 3.16 -50.08 -21.18
N SER A 97 2.42 -48.98 -21.04
CA SER A 97 2.99 -47.60 -21.22
C SER A 97 2.37 -46.48 -20.44
N ALA A 98 1.41 -46.71 -19.60
CA ALA A 98 0.70 -45.70 -18.87
C ALA A 98 0.73 -45.97 -17.35
N LEU A 99 0.49 -44.95 -16.58
CA LEU A 99 0.27 -45.12 -15.12
C LEU A 99 -1.02 -45.88 -14.93
N THR A 100 -0.92 -47.08 -14.25
CA THR A 100 -2.11 -47.87 -13.95
C THR A 100 -2.88 -47.29 -12.77
N TYR A 101 -4.21 -47.40 -12.82
CA TYR A 101 -5.09 -46.98 -11.73
C TYR A 101 -6.10 -48.06 -11.39
N THR A 102 -6.51 -48.15 -10.15
CA THR A 102 -7.57 -49.07 -9.70
C THR A 102 -8.93 -48.37 -9.64
N ALA A 103 -8.95 -47.07 -9.42
CA ALA A 103 -10.14 -46.26 -9.45
C ALA A 103 -9.77 -44.79 -9.71
N ILE A 104 -10.63 -44.07 -10.42
CA ILE A 104 -10.60 -42.60 -10.56
C ILE A 104 -11.91 -42.09 -10.01
N GLU A 105 -11.83 -41.15 -9.06
CA GLU A 105 -13.00 -40.45 -8.53
C GLU A 105 -12.83 -38.95 -8.79
N GLN A 106 -13.79 -38.37 -9.49
CA GLN A 106 -13.93 -36.92 -9.61
C GLN A 106 -14.92 -36.43 -8.55
N ARG A 107 -14.50 -35.48 -7.73
CA ARG A 107 -15.38 -34.85 -6.76
C ARG A 107 -15.41 -33.34 -7.03
N ASP A 108 -16.60 -32.83 -7.29
CA ASP A 108 -16.83 -31.39 -7.37
C ASP A 108 -17.18 -30.87 -5.98
N SER A 109 -16.31 -30.04 -5.43
CA SER A 109 -16.55 -29.45 -4.11
C SER A 109 -17.43 -28.22 -4.25
N LEU A 110 -18.71 -28.38 -4.02
CA LEU A 110 -19.71 -27.30 -4.09
C LEU A 110 -19.36 -26.05 -3.24
N PRO A 111 -18.72 -26.15 -2.06
CA PRO A 111 -18.26 -24.98 -1.30
C PRO A 111 -17.14 -24.17 -2.00
N GLN A 112 -16.47 -24.73 -2.99
CA GLN A 112 -15.39 -24.07 -3.74
C GLN A 112 -15.84 -23.50 -5.08
N VAL A 113 -17.10 -23.65 -5.44
CA VAL A 113 -17.67 -23.03 -6.65
C VAL A 113 -18.07 -21.61 -6.33
N PHE A 114 -17.47 -20.66 -7.03
CA PHE A 114 -17.88 -19.24 -7.04
C PHE A 114 -18.27 -18.88 -8.47
N ASN A 115 -19.38 -18.15 -8.64
CA ASN A 115 -19.96 -17.80 -9.94
C ASN A 115 -20.45 -16.35 -10.00
N SER A 116 -20.15 -15.57 -8.96
CA SER A 116 -20.47 -14.16 -8.89
C SER A 116 -19.26 -13.43 -8.28
N PHE A 117 -18.64 -12.55 -9.07
CA PHE A 117 -17.44 -11.83 -8.69
C PHE A 117 -17.71 -10.34 -8.74
N ARG A 118 -17.36 -9.66 -7.65
CA ARG A 118 -17.56 -8.21 -7.51
C ARG A 118 -16.28 -7.52 -7.17
N ALA A 119 -15.90 -6.54 -7.98
CA ALA A 119 -14.73 -5.72 -7.75
C ALA A 119 -15.05 -4.23 -7.87
N GLY A 120 -14.38 -3.40 -7.08
CA GLY A 120 -14.53 -1.95 -7.11
C GLY A 120 -13.20 -1.28 -7.38
N ALA A 121 -13.17 -0.42 -8.39
CA ALA A 121 -12.02 0.45 -8.63
C ALA A 121 -12.03 1.63 -7.66
N LYS A 122 -10.84 2.04 -7.24
CA LYS A 122 -10.61 3.23 -6.42
C LYS A 122 -9.80 4.24 -7.23
N VAL A 123 -10.36 5.41 -7.42
CA VAL A 123 -9.63 6.51 -8.05
C VAL A 123 -9.04 7.42 -6.99
N TYR A 124 -7.77 7.67 -7.09
CA TYR A 124 -7.03 8.53 -6.18
C TYR A 124 -6.72 9.87 -6.85
N THR A 125 -7.17 10.95 -6.23
CA THR A 125 -6.96 12.32 -6.72
C THR A 125 -6.04 13.08 -5.76
N VAL A 126 -5.07 13.81 -6.32
CA VAL A 126 -4.19 14.67 -5.53
C VAL A 126 -4.86 16.04 -5.34
N GLY A 127 -5.01 16.43 -4.08
CA GLY A 127 -5.50 17.75 -3.71
C GLY A 127 -4.42 18.84 -3.80
N SER A 128 -4.84 20.07 -3.56
CA SER A 128 -3.94 21.23 -3.46
C SER A 128 -3.10 21.17 -2.19
N LEU A 129 -1.98 21.90 -2.17
CA LEU A 129 -1.15 22.06 -0.99
C LEU A 129 -1.97 22.66 0.17
N ALA A 130 -1.97 21.96 1.28
CA ALA A 130 -2.72 22.33 2.48
C ALA A 130 -1.91 22.05 3.76
N VAL A 131 -2.35 22.59 4.87
CA VAL A 131 -1.90 22.19 6.21
C VAL A 131 -2.60 20.88 6.54
N LEU A 132 -1.82 19.82 6.73
CA LEU A 132 -2.34 18.48 6.98
C LEU A 132 -2.25 18.10 8.46
N TRP A 133 -1.37 18.77 9.18
CA TRP A 133 -1.20 18.54 10.61
C TRP A 133 -0.71 19.82 11.28
N THR A 134 -1.18 20.04 12.49
CA THR A 134 -0.74 21.13 13.37
C THR A 134 -0.46 20.56 14.76
N LEU A 135 0.61 20.99 15.38
CA LEU A 135 0.91 20.60 16.76
C LEU A 135 -0.23 21.09 17.68
N PRO A 136 -0.87 20.18 18.44
CA PRO A 136 -1.94 20.55 19.36
C PRO A 136 -1.40 21.36 20.54
N ASP A 137 -2.32 22.07 21.22
CA ASP A 137 -2.09 22.77 22.50
C ASP A 137 -1.03 23.90 22.46
N ILE A 138 -0.72 24.42 21.30
CA ILE A 138 0.15 25.61 21.19
C ILE A 138 -0.56 26.82 21.83
N GLY A 139 0.19 27.54 22.65
CA GLY A 139 -0.28 28.71 23.38
C GLY A 139 -0.48 28.41 24.87
N ALA A 140 -1.29 27.42 25.21
CA ALA A 140 -1.47 27.01 26.62
C ALA A 140 -0.34 26.13 27.17
N SER A 141 0.23 25.29 26.27
CA SER A 141 1.27 24.29 26.60
C SER A 141 2.32 24.21 25.50
N SER A 142 2.81 25.35 24.99
CA SER A 142 3.84 25.37 23.94
C SER A 142 5.05 24.54 24.35
N PRO A 143 5.48 23.55 23.55
CA PRO A 143 6.63 22.73 23.87
C PRO A 143 7.89 23.56 23.97
N SER A 144 8.70 23.28 24.98
CA SER A 144 9.97 23.97 25.22
C SER A 144 11.16 23.13 24.75
N LEU A 145 12.25 23.82 24.44
CA LEU A 145 13.56 23.22 24.15
C LEU A 145 14.64 23.93 24.96
N ASP A 146 15.39 23.18 25.77
CA ASP A 146 16.59 23.66 26.42
C ASP A 146 17.71 23.96 25.42
N VAL A 147 18.72 24.68 25.82
CA VAL A 147 19.89 24.99 24.97
C VAL A 147 20.54 23.70 24.49
N GLY A 148 20.68 23.55 23.17
CA GLY A 148 21.25 22.37 22.53
C GLY A 148 20.31 21.16 22.49
N GLN A 149 19.10 21.26 23.06
CA GLN A 149 18.16 20.13 23.05
C GLN A 149 17.64 19.86 21.64
N VAL A 150 17.51 18.55 21.34
CA VAL A 150 16.86 18.02 20.13
C VAL A 150 15.53 17.40 20.53
N LYS A 151 14.44 17.81 19.86
CA LYS A 151 13.10 17.26 20.08
C LYS A 151 12.49 16.84 18.74
N THR A 152 11.89 15.66 18.71
CA THR A 152 11.24 15.12 17.52
C THR A 152 9.73 15.16 17.67
N PHE A 153 9.05 15.69 16.67
CA PHE A 153 7.60 15.71 16.52
C PHE A 153 7.23 14.80 15.37
N GLU A 154 6.15 14.07 15.50
CA GLU A 154 5.66 13.19 14.45
C GLU A 154 4.25 13.61 14.05
N SER A 155 4.08 13.97 12.78
CA SER A 155 2.77 14.19 12.21
C SER A 155 2.27 12.87 11.64
N SER A 156 1.02 12.53 11.89
CA SER A 156 0.31 11.43 11.23
C SER A 156 -0.81 11.98 10.39
N PHE A 157 -1.04 11.35 9.23
CA PHE A 157 -2.14 11.71 8.34
C PHE A 157 -2.72 10.43 7.71
N PRO A 158 -4.04 10.28 7.57
CA PRO A 158 -5.05 11.30 7.88
C PRO A 158 -5.13 11.60 9.37
N ASN A 159 -5.30 12.88 9.70
CA ASN A 159 -5.59 13.28 11.07
C ASN A 159 -7.07 12.99 11.38
N SER A 160 -7.36 12.40 12.55
CA SER A 160 -8.72 12.10 12.98
C SER A 160 -9.65 13.31 13.03
N ASP A 161 -9.08 14.52 13.07
CA ASP A 161 -9.83 15.78 13.18
C ASP A 161 -10.08 16.45 11.81
N SER A 162 -9.63 15.86 10.69
CA SER A 162 -9.87 16.41 9.36
C SER A 162 -11.08 15.76 8.71
N ASP A 163 -12.10 16.57 8.39
CA ASP A 163 -13.30 16.20 7.60
C ASP A 163 -13.00 15.84 6.13
N THR A 164 -11.75 15.52 5.80
CA THR A 164 -11.35 15.24 4.43
C THR A 164 -11.36 13.72 4.19
N ASN A 165 -11.95 13.28 3.07
CA ASN A 165 -11.85 11.91 2.55
C ASN A 165 -10.41 11.57 2.08
N ALA A 166 -9.43 12.19 2.70
CA ALA A 166 -8.04 11.98 2.38
C ALA A 166 -7.54 10.69 3.03
N VAL A 167 -6.89 9.86 2.24
CA VAL A 167 -6.42 8.53 2.65
C VAL A 167 -4.91 8.46 2.80
N SER A 168 -4.17 9.43 2.22
CA SER A 168 -2.71 9.51 2.30
C SER A 168 -2.20 10.88 1.85
N VAL A 169 -0.89 11.06 1.85
CA VAL A 169 -0.21 12.28 1.37
C VAL A 169 0.64 11.94 0.16
N ASN A 170 0.39 12.65 -0.94
CA ASN A 170 1.18 12.51 -2.17
C ASN A 170 2.60 13.06 -2.01
N ALA A 171 2.72 14.21 -1.39
CA ALA A 171 4.01 14.82 -1.11
C ALA A 171 3.95 15.71 0.13
N TRP A 172 4.86 15.51 1.05
CA TRP A 172 5.09 16.42 2.16
C TRP A 172 6.01 17.57 1.74
N THR A 173 5.62 18.79 2.08
CA THR A 173 6.49 19.96 1.95
C THR A 173 7.51 19.96 3.09
N THR A 174 8.76 20.33 2.82
CA THR A 174 9.75 20.49 3.87
C THR A 174 9.34 21.63 4.78
N THR A 175 9.35 21.39 6.10
CA THR A 175 9.01 22.39 7.11
C THR A 175 9.92 23.61 6.98
N ALA A 176 9.33 24.77 6.76
CA ALA A 176 10.06 26.03 6.59
C ALA A 176 9.96 26.88 7.87
N ALA A 177 11.09 27.46 8.26
CA ALA A 177 11.10 28.47 9.34
C ALA A 177 10.15 29.62 9.01
N THR A 178 9.52 30.18 10.01
CA THR A 178 8.49 31.26 9.96
C THR A 178 7.15 30.83 9.34
N THR A 179 7.16 30.10 8.25
CA THR A 179 5.93 29.63 7.59
C THR A 179 5.29 28.48 8.37
N ASP A 180 6.08 27.46 8.70
CA ASP A 180 5.60 26.21 9.29
C ASP A 180 6.03 26.03 10.75
N MET A 181 7.10 26.70 11.17
CA MET A 181 7.63 26.65 12.52
C MET A 181 7.99 28.04 13.00
N VAL A 182 7.58 28.39 14.23
CA VAL A 182 7.95 29.61 14.92
C VAL A 182 8.41 29.26 16.34
N ALA A 183 9.51 29.84 16.74
CA ALA A 183 10.04 29.71 18.11
C ALA A 183 10.19 31.09 18.77
N ASN A 184 9.92 31.14 20.08
CA ASN A 184 9.90 32.36 20.85
C ASN A 184 10.50 32.15 22.24
N SER A 185 10.98 33.21 22.87
CA SER A 185 11.49 33.17 24.24
C SER A 185 10.39 33.06 25.29
N ALA A 186 9.13 33.36 24.95
CA ALA A 186 7.96 33.23 25.81
C ALA A 186 6.97 32.21 25.23
N SER A 187 6.29 31.45 26.09
CA SER A 187 5.36 30.37 25.66
C SER A 187 4.11 30.87 24.92
N ASP A 188 3.72 32.11 25.16
CA ASP A 188 2.58 32.78 24.54
C ASP A 188 2.94 33.52 23.22
N GLY A 189 4.23 33.49 22.82
CA GLY A 189 4.72 34.19 21.64
C GLY A 189 4.97 35.69 21.81
N SER A 190 4.84 36.25 23.02
CA SER A 190 5.05 37.67 23.30
C SER A 190 6.51 38.08 23.45
N GLY A 191 7.43 37.12 23.53
CA GLY A 191 8.86 37.38 23.72
C GLY A 191 9.63 37.55 22.39
N ASP A 192 10.94 37.41 22.46
CA ASP A 192 11.83 37.53 21.31
C ASP A 192 11.63 36.37 20.31
N ASN A 193 11.65 36.69 19.02
CA ASN A 193 11.57 35.70 17.97
C ASN A 193 12.94 34.96 17.81
N LEU A 194 12.97 33.68 18.14
CA LEU A 194 14.14 32.81 18.09
C LEU A 194 14.10 31.79 16.93
N THR A 195 13.15 31.97 16.00
CA THR A 195 12.91 31.02 14.89
C THR A 195 14.15 30.72 14.06
N SER A 196 15.01 31.74 13.80
CA SER A 196 16.23 31.56 13.01
C SER A 196 17.31 30.74 13.73
N SER A 197 17.21 30.57 15.04
CA SER A 197 18.13 29.80 15.85
C SER A 197 17.71 28.34 16.04
N VAL A 198 16.63 27.90 15.37
CA VAL A 198 16.19 26.50 15.41
C VAL A 198 16.65 25.77 14.17
N GLY A 199 17.41 24.70 14.37
CA GLY A 199 17.73 23.74 13.32
C GLY A 199 16.54 22.84 13.03
N ILE A 200 16.20 22.66 11.74
CA ILE A 200 15.09 21.82 11.30
C ILE A 200 15.60 20.69 10.44
N SER A 201 15.28 19.46 10.80
CA SER A 201 15.51 18.26 9.97
C SER A 201 14.20 17.49 9.82
N VAL A 202 13.91 17.00 8.61
CA VAL A 202 12.66 16.28 8.32
C VAL A 202 12.93 14.95 7.65
N THR A 203 12.21 13.92 8.11
CA THR A 203 12.09 12.63 7.43
C THR A 203 10.65 12.42 7.03
N LYS A 204 10.43 12.09 5.76
CA LYS A 204 9.10 11.97 5.15
C LYS A 204 8.82 10.53 4.79
N THR A 205 7.60 10.08 5.09
CA THR A 205 7.03 8.79 4.65
C THR A 205 5.65 9.04 4.07
N GLY A 206 4.98 8.02 3.50
CA GLY A 206 3.68 8.21 2.85
C GLY A 206 2.63 8.90 3.73
N GLU A 207 2.48 8.45 4.98
CA GLU A 207 1.46 8.96 5.89
C GLU A 207 2.02 9.76 7.07
N ARG A 208 3.36 9.82 7.20
CA ARG A 208 4.00 10.43 8.37
C ARG A 208 5.15 11.34 7.97
N MET A 209 5.33 12.38 8.75
CA MET A 209 6.48 13.26 8.67
C MET A 209 7.07 13.42 10.08
N LYS A 210 8.34 13.07 10.24
CA LYS A 210 9.10 13.35 11.47
C LYS A 210 9.81 14.68 11.29
N ILE A 211 9.53 15.60 12.20
CA ILE A 211 10.14 16.93 12.26
C ILE A 211 11.03 16.96 13.48
N GLN A 212 12.33 17.02 13.28
CA GLN A 212 13.30 17.15 14.35
C GLN A 212 13.73 18.61 14.45
N LEU A 213 13.57 19.19 15.64
CA LEU A 213 13.94 20.56 15.95
C LEU A 213 15.12 20.55 16.93
N THR A 214 16.15 21.36 16.64
CA THR A 214 17.34 21.53 17.48
C THR A 214 17.42 22.98 17.94
N ASN A 215 17.49 23.23 19.23
CA ASN A 215 17.72 24.57 19.76
C ASN A 215 19.19 24.94 19.67
N ASN A 216 19.53 25.79 18.70
CA ASN A 216 20.87 26.36 18.53
C ASN A 216 20.98 27.78 19.14
N ALA A 217 19.91 28.27 19.80
CA ALA A 217 19.98 29.53 20.57
C ALA A 217 20.77 29.33 21.84
N GLY A 218 21.45 30.35 22.32
CA GLY A 218 22.12 30.34 23.62
C GLY A 218 21.16 30.43 24.81
N VAL A 219 19.86 30.35 24.61
CA VAL A 219 18.79 30.49 25.58
C VAL A 219 17.71 29.44 25.37
N PHE A 220 16.93 29.20 26.41
CA PHE A 220 15.73 28.39 26.39
C PHE A 220 14.67 29.00 25.44
N LEU A 221 13.92 28.17 24.71
CA LEU A 221 12.88 28.62 23.79
C LEU A 221 11.62 27.74 23.84
N TYR A 222 10.52 28.29 23.33
CA TYR A 222 9.24 27.63 23.14
C TYR A 222 8.89 27.54 21.63
N ILE A 223 8.28 26.44 21.23
CA ILE A 223 7.73 26.31 19.88
C ILE A 223 6.29 26.82 19.90
N THR A 224 6.06 28.00 19.33
CA THR A 224 4.76 28.68 19.33
C THR A 224 3.96 28.45 18.05
N LYS A 225 4.55 27.80 17.05
CA LYS A 225 3.89 27.28 15.86
C LYS A 225 4.66 26.08 15.34
N LEU A 226 3.96 25.01 15.02
CA LEU A 226 4.51 23.89 14.24
C LEU A 226 3.39 23.24 13.45
N GLN A 227 3.56 23.18 12.15
CA GLN A 227 2.61 22.55 11.23
C GLN A 227 3.35 21.75 10.15
N ALA A 228 2.69 20.75 9.60
CA ALA A 228 3.15 20.00 8.44
C ALA A 228 2.20 20.24 7.27
N ARG A 229 2.75 20.64 6.11
CA ARG A 229 2.01 20.86 4.87
C ARG A 229 2.33 19.79 3.85
N GLY A 230 1.36 19.49 3.01
CA GLY A 230 1.50 18.54 1.93
C GLY A 230 0.33 18.59 0.97
N THR A 231 0.41 17.75 -0.06
CA THR A 231 -0.68 17.53 -1.00
C THR A 231 -1.40 16.23 -0.62
N PRO A 232 -2.65 16.28 -0.13
CA PRO A 232 -3.38 15.09 0.28
C PRO A 232 -3.78 14.24 -0.94
N ILE A 233 -3.93 12.94 -0.72
CA ILE A 233 -4.57 12.02 -1.66
C ILE A 233 -5.97 11.75 -1.15
N THR A 234 -6.98 12.00 -1.98
CA THR A 234 -8.38 11.66 -1.70
C THR A 234 -8.79 10.44 -2.51
N GLU A 235 -9.61 9.59 -1.91
CA GLU A 235 -10.16 8.39 -2.55
C GLU A 235 -11.58 8.67 -3.03
N SER A 236 -11.88 8.25 -4.26
CA SER A 236 -13.23 8.22 -4.82
C SER A 236 -13.56 6.81 -5.27
N ASN A 237 -14.74 6.32 -4.93
CA ASN A 237 -15.24 5.04 -5.46
C ASN A 237 -15.82 5.27 -6.86
N VAL A 238 -15.32 4.56 -7.86
CA VAL A 238 -15.75 4.67 -9.28
C VAL A 238 -16.88 3.71 -9.64
N GLY A 239 -17.44 3.06 -8.67
CA GLY A 239 -18.46 2.06 -8.91
C GLY A 239 -17.94 0.64 -8.74
N ARG A 240 -18.86 -0.30 -8.75
CA ARG A 240 -18.55 -1.72 -8.64
C ARG A 240 -18.88 -2.41 -9.94
N VAL A 241 -17.96 -3.22 -10.41
CA VAL A 241 -18.17 -4.17 -11.51
C VAL A 241 -18.69 -5.48 -10.90
N LEU A 242 -19.68 -6.07 -11.54
CA LEU A 242 -20.19 -7.40 -11.23
C LEU A 242 -20.09 -8.24 -12.49
N VAL A 243 -19.44 -9.40 -12.39
CA VAL A 243 -19.37 -10.41 -13.44
C VAL A 243 -19.93 -11.71 -12.89
N GLN A 244 -20.80 -12.36 -13.65
CA GLN A 244 -21.52 -13.55 -13.23
C GLN A 244 -21.55 -14.61 -14.34
N ASP A 245 -21.36 -15.87 -13.93
CA ASP A 245 -21.62 -17.04 -14.79
C ASP A 245 -23.07 -17.49 -14.63
N SER A 246 -23.91 -17.16 -15.62
CA SER A 246 -25.35 -17.47 -15.59
C SER A 246 -25.65 -18.97 -15.60
N ASP A 247 -24.81 -19.77 -16.27
CA ASP A 247 -25.03 -21.20 -16.38
C ASP A 247 -24.70 -21.89 -15.05
N SER A 248 -23.60 -21.49 -14.43
CA SER A 248 -23.22 -21.93 -13.09
C SER A 248 -24.24 -21.49 -12.03
N ILE A 249 -24.76 -20.26 -12.13
CA ILE A 249 -25.81 -19.76 -11.23
C ILE A 249 -27.10 -20.59 -11.36
N THR A 250 -27.46 -20.95 -12.59
CA THR A 250 -28.63 -21.80 -12.84
C THR A 250 -28.46 -23.20 -12.25
N ALA A 251 -27.26 -23.76 -12.31
CA ALA A 251 -26.97 -25.10 -11.81
C ALA A 251 -26.80 -25.16 -10.27
N TYR A 252 -26.16 -24.15 -9.65
CA TYR A 252 -25.69 -24.20 -8.26
C TYR A 252 -26.21 -23.09 -7.37
N GLY A 253 -26.99 -22.13 -7.90
CA GLY A 253 -27.38 -20.89 -7.22
C GLY A 253 -26.25 -19.86 -7.22
N GLU A 254 -26.57 -18.61 -6.91
CA GLU A 254 -25.59 -17.52 -6.84
C GLU A 254 -24.65 -17.72 -5.65
N ARG A 255 -23.33 -17.66 -5.92
CA ARG A 255 -22.25 -17.81 -4.96
C ARG A 255 -21.21 -16.74 -5.20
N GLU A 256 -21.27 -15.69 -4.36
CA GLU A 256 -20.36 -14.56 -4.46
C GLU A 256 -19.00 -14.89 -3.86
N TYR A 257 -17.93 -14.54 -4.60
CA TYR A 257 -16.55 -14.65 -4.10
C TYR A 257 -16.30 -13.58 -3.03
N PRO A 258 -15.82 -13.96 -1.82
CA PRO A 258 -15.81 -13.07 -0.66
C PRO A 258 -14.67 -12.06 -0.63
N LYS A 259 -13.75 -12.10 -1.60
CA LYS A 259 -12.58 -11.24 -1.62
C LYS A 259 -12.69 -10.16 -2.69
N SER A 260 -12.06 -9.01 -2.44
CA SER A 260 -11.92 -7.92 -3.39
C SER A 260 -10.49 -7.38 -3.35
N ALA A 261 -9.93 -7.10 -4.52
CA ALA A 261 -8.61 -6.50 -4.61
C ALA A 261 -8.62 -5.04 -4.14
N LYS A 262 -7.54 -4.63 -3.48
CA LYS A 262 -7.42 -3.32 -2.83
C LYS A 262 -7.01 -2.20 -3.79
N TRP A 263 -6.17 -2.53 -4.79
CA TRP A 263 -5.45 -1.54 -5.58
C TRP A 263 -5.89 -1.48 -7.06
N LEU A 264 -7.09 -1.96 -7.38
CA LEU A 264 -7.61 -1.92 -8.76
C LEU A 264 -7.73 -0.47 -9.23
N PRO A 265 -7.04 -0.09 -10.33
CA PRO A 265 -6.90 1.31 -10.72
C PRO A 265 -8.10 1.90 -11.45
N ASN A 266 -8.91 1.07 -12.11
CA ASN A 266 -10.03 1.49 -12.95
C ASN A 266 -11.06 0.37 -13.16
N ALA A 267 -12.14 0.67 -13.84
CA ALA A 267 -13.23 -0.26 -14.11
C ALA A 267 -12.83 -1.42 -15.04
N ASP A 268 -11.92 -1.16 -16.00
CA ASP A 268 -11.46 -2.19 -16.94
C ASP A 268 -10.63 -3.25 -16.20
N GLU A 269 -9.70 -2.83 -15.35
CA GLU A 269 -8.94 -3.77 -14.51
C GLU A 269 -9.82 -4.49 -13.49
N SER A 270 -10.88 -3.85 -12.98
CA SER A 270 -11.87 -4.51 -12.14
C SER A 270 -12.65 -5.57 -12.89
N THR A 271 -12.96 -5.32 -14.17
CA THR A 271 -13.60 -6.30 -15.05
C THR A 271 -12.66 -7.46 -15.35
N ASN A 272 -11.42 -7.19 -15.71
CA ASN A 272 -10.39 -8.20 -15.96
C ASN A 272 -10.16 -9.08 -14.71
N TYR A 273 -10.09 -8.47 -13.53
CA TYR A 273 -9.99 -9.19 -12.26
C TYR A 273 -11.17 -10.16 -12.06
N CYS A 274 -12.41 -9.70 -12.29
CA CYS A 274 -13.58 -10.54 -12.15
C CYS A 274 -13.63 -11.66 -13.21
N LEU A 275 -13.34 -11.35 -14.48
CA LEU A 275 -13.33 -12.31 -15.58
C LEU A 275 -12.27 -13.40 -15.40
N TYR A 276 -11.14 -13.07 -14.80
CA TYR A 276 -10.09 -14.05 -14.57
C TYR A 276 -10.47 -15.08 -13.49
N ASN A 277 -11.32 -14.68 -12.54
CA ASN A 277 -11.73 -15.53 -11.42
C ASN A 277 -12.97 -16.39 -11.71
N ILE A 278 -13.72 -16.09 -12.80
CA ILE A 278 -14.91 -16.83 -13.18
C ILE A 278 -14.54 -18.01 -14.10
#